data_ecc3e0df9c9e00e66046474e540856a9
#
_entry.id   ecc3e0df9c9e00e66046474e540856a9
#
_cell.length_a   1.000
_cell.length_b   1.000
_cell.length_c   1.000
_cell.angle_alpha   90.00
_cell.angle_beta   90.00
_cell.angle_gamma   90.00
#
_symmetry.space_group_name_H-M   'P 1'
#
loop_
_entity.id
_entity.type
_entity.pdbx_description
1 polymer ?
#
loop_
_entity_poly.entity_id
_entity_poly.type
_entity_poly.pdbx_seq_one_letter_code
_entity_poly.pdbx_strand_id
1 'polypeptide(L)'
;QIRVSLALLSEVRSMNVNLIGVGAGYSYVVSGPTHQCYEDITIMRALPNFQVLSPADHITAAGLFDICVSSDGPKYLRFDAQILPEIYEVEPPKISDGFHVHQQGEKVCLIATGFMLHTVFKVADEITKDGHVLGVIDIFNLTNFSTKKLKNTLESYSAIVSCEEGFSGRGGLDAMLFEFIANNNLDVKVLSIGVDPGYSFELGSRMELHEKVGIGTQSILNKVRPFIKTISN
;
A
#
# COMPACT_ATOMS: atom_id res chain seq x y z
N GLN A 1 -6.14 12.79 -21.13
CA GLN A 1 -7.56 12.34 -21.01
C GLN A 1 -7.97 12.24 -19.53
N ILE A 2 -7.31 11.42 -18.70
CA ILE A 2 -7.70 11.17 -17.28
C ILE A 2 -7.77 12.50 -16.50
N ARG A 3 -6.76 13.37 -16.60
CA ARG A 3 -6.75 14.65 -15.91
C ARG A 3 -7.90 15.58 -16.34
N VAL A 4 -8.15 15.73 -17.64
CA VAL A 4 -9.13 16.69 -18.16
C VAL A 4 -10.54 16.12 -18.18
N SER A 5 -10.69 14.91 -18.69
CA SER A 5 -12.02 14.31 -18.93
C SER A 5 -12.60 13.59 -17.73
N LEU A 6 -11.81 13.33 -16.70
CA LEU A 6 -12.28 12.70 -15.46
C LEU A 6 -12.03 13.61 -14.25
N ALA A 7 -10.78 13.83 -13.86
CA ALA A 7 -10.51 14.59 -12.63
C ALA A 7 -11.09 16.01 -12.67
N LEU A 8 -10.75 16.81 -13.70
CA LEU A 8 -11.25 18.17 -13.82
C LEU A 8 -12.78 18.22 -14.04
N LEU A 9 -13.31 17.35 -14.88
CA LEU A 9 -14.75 17.38 -15.20
C LEU A 9 -15.60 16.92 -14.01
N SER A 10 -15.10 16.03 -13.14
CA SER A 10 -15.81 15.59 -11.94
C SER A 10 -16.03 16.68 -10.89
N GLU A 11 -15.27 17.79 -10.96
CA GLU A 11 -15.48 18.96 -10.10
C GLU A 11 -16.79 19.69 -10.39
N VAL A 12 -17.23 19.65 -11.64
CA VAL A 12 -18.39 20.41 -12.12
C VAL A 12 -19.56 19.52 -12.50
N ARG A 13 -19.36 18.23 -12.60
CA ARG A 13 -20.37 17.27 -12.99
C ARG A 13 -20.18 15.96 -12.23
N SER A 14 -21.20 15.55 -11.47
CA SER A 14 -21.22 14.23 -10.85
C SER A 14 -21.02 13.12 -11.89
N MET A 15 -20.10 12.23 -11.63
CA MET A 15 -19.84 11.06 -12.47
C MET A 15 -19.31 9.91 -11.61
N ASN A 16 -19.69 8.69 -11.96
CA ASN A 16 -19.13 7.48 -11.37
C ASN A 16 -18.36 6.74 -12.46
N VAL A 17 -17.03 6.82 -12.43
CA VAL A 17 -16.15 6.17 -13.40
C VAL A 17 -15.10 5.36 -12.66
N ASN A 18 -15.03 4.07 -12.98
CA ASN A 18 -14.06 3.15 -12.42
C ASN A 18 -13.01 2.80 -13.47
N LEU A 19 -11.78 3.26 -13.26
CA LEU A 19 -10.62 2.89 -14.07
C LEU A 19 -9.97 1.66 -13.46
N ILE A 20 -9.89 0.59 -14.20
CA ILE A 20 -9.27 -0.65 -13.75
C ILE A 20 -7.88 -0.77 -14.39
N GLY A 21 -6.84 -0.63 -13.56
CA GLY A 21 -5.46 -0.90 -13.93
C GLY A 21 -5.08 -2.31 -13.53
N VAL A 22 -4.67 -3.13 -14.49
CA VAL A 22 -4.18 -4.49 -14.25
C VAL A 22 -2.69 -4.53 -14.53
N GLY A 23 -1.93 -5.15 -13.63
CA GLY A 23 -0.48 -5.23 -13.77
C GLY A 23 0.30 -4.42 -12.74
N ALA A 24 -0.23 -4.36 -11.51
CA ALA A 24 0.41 -3.65 -10.40
C ALA A 24 1.87 -4.09 -10.17
N GLY A 25 2.76 -3.14 -10.00
CA GLY A 25 4.15 -3.38 -9.63
C GLY A 25 4.88 -4.34 -10.56
N TYR A 26 5.38 -5.44 -10.00
CA TYR A 26 6.14 -6.49 -10.69
C TYR A 26 5.27 -7.69 -11.14
N SER A 27 3.96 -7.56 -11.20
CA SER A 27 3.09 -8.69 -11.55
C SER A 27 3.30 -9.25 -12.96
N TYR A 28 3.76 -8.43 -13.91
CA TYR A 28 4.19 -8.85 -15.26
C TYR A 28 5.70 -9.13 -15.30
N VAL A 29 6.10 -10.23 -14.70
CA VAL A 29 7.52 -10.58 -14.48
C VAL A 29 8.35 -10.79 -15.76
N VAL A 30 7.73 -11.32 -16.82
CA VAL A 30 8.44 -11.71 -18.06
C VAL A 30 8.55 -10.58 -19.08
N SER A 31 7.83 -9.48 -18.88
CA SER A 31 7.74 -8.40 -19.89
C SER A 31 8.70 -7.24 -19.61
N GLY A 32 9.37 -7.28 -18.45
CA GLY A 32 10.32 -6.24 -18.04
C GLY A 32 9.67 -4.86 -17.80
N PRO A 33 10.46 -3.78 -17.80
CA PRO A 33 10.03 -2.46 -17.36
C PRO A 33 8.92 -1.82 -18.23
N THR A 34 8.67 -2.33 -19.43
CA THR A 34 7.58 -1.84 -20.28
C THR A 34 6.18 -2.24 -19.77
N HIS A 35 6.09 -3.21 -18.85
CA HIS A 35 4.84 -3.71 -18.27
C HIS A 35 4.82 -3.65 -16.75
N GLN A 36 5.96 -3.42 -16.14
CA GLN A 36 6.04 -3.17 -14.69
C GLN A 36 5.49 -1.76 -14.40
N CYS A 37 4.78 -1.61 -13.29
CA CYS A 37 4.08 -0.36 -12.97
C CYS A 37 4.37 0.08 -11.54
N TYR A 38 5.24 1.06 -11.38
CA TYR A 38 5.67 1.60 -10.09
C TYR A 38 5.13 2.99 -9.78
N GLU A 39 4.63 3.69 -10.80
CA GLU A 39 4.27 5.11 -10.77
C GLU A 39 2.77 5.34 -10.59
N ASP A 40 1.95 4.33 -10.81
CA ASP A 40 0.50 4.44 -10.93
C ASP A 40 -0.16 5.03 -9.67
N ILE A 41 0.22 4.59 -8.47
CA ILE A 41 -0.29 5.14 -7.21
C ILE A 41 0.02 6.64 -7.15
N THR A 42 1.26 7.03 -7.42
CA THR A 42 1.71 8.43 -7.39
C THR A 42 0.93 9.30 -8.36
N ILE A 43 0.82 8.85 -9.61
CA ILE A 43 0.15 9.60 -10.69
C ILE A 43 -1.34 9.78 -10.36
N MET A 44 -1.99 8.71 -9.91
CA MET A 44 -3.42 8.74 -9.64
C MET A 44 -3.77 9.50 -8.37
N ARG A 45 -2.92 9.42 -7.31
CA ARG A 45 -3.08 10.23 -6.10
C ARG A 45 -2.86 11.72 -6.32
N ALA A 46 -2.09 12.11 -7.34
CA ALA A 46 -1.89 13.51 -7.70
C ALA A 46 -3.14 14.16 -8.35
N LEU A 47 -4.12 13.36 -8.74
CA LEU A 47 -5.34 13.87 -9.37
C LEU A 47 -6.41 14.14 -8.30
N PRO A 48 -6.96 15.39 -8.23
CA PRO A 48 -8.08 15.69 -7.34
C PRO A 48 -9.27 14.76 -7.59
N ASN A 49 -10.02 14.46 -6.54
CA ASN A 49 -11.23 13.66 -6.55
C ASN A 49 -11.08 12.18 -6.94
N PHE A 50 -9.89 11.70 -7.27
CA PHE A 50 -9.68 10.28 -7.48
C PHE A 50 -9.61 9.51 -6.17
N GLN A 51 -10.34 8.40 -6.08
CA GLN A 51 -10.06 7.37 -5.09
C GLN A 51 -9.08 6.37 -5.69
N VAL A 52 -8.02 6.05 -4.94
CA VAL A 52 -7.01 5.06 -5.35
C VAL A 52 -7.16 3.84 -4.46
N LEU A 53 -7.62 2.75 -5.07
CA LEU A 53 -8.00 1.50 -4.44
C LEU A 53 -7.02 0.39 -4.83
N SER A 54 -6.37 -0.22 -3.85
CA SER A 54 -5.32 -1.23 -4.06
C SER A 54 -5.57 -2.45 -3.16
N PRO A 55 -6.45 -3.37 -3.55
CA PRO A 55 -6.76 -4.56 -2.77
C PRO A 55 -5.58 -5.54 -2.75
N ALA A 56 -5.41 -6.26 -1.63
CA ALA A 56 -4.38 -7.26 -1.44
C ALA A 56 -4.79 -8.66 -1.89
N ASP A 57 -6.10 -8.93 -2.01
CA ASP A 57 -6.67 -10.19 -2.46
C ASP A 57 -8.04 -10.00 -3.12
N HIS A 58 -8.65 -11.09 -3.57
CA HIS A 58 -9.94 -11.04 -4.23
C HIS A 58 -11.10 -10.73 -3.27
N ILE A 59 -10.98 -11.04 -1.98
CA ILE A 59 -12.01 -10.75 -0.96
C ILE A 59 -12.09 -9.24 -0.72
N THR A 60 -10.94 -8.58 -0.53
CA THR A 60 -10.89 -7.12 -0.46
C THR A 60 -11.37 -6.49 -1.76
N ALA A 61 -10.96 -7.04 -2.92
CA ALA A 61 -11.41 -6.54 -4.22
C ALA A 61 -12.94 -6.61 -4.37
N ALA A 62 -13.55 -7.72 -3.94
CA ALA A 62 -15.00 -7.87 -3.94
C ALA A 62 -15.68 -6.86 -3.00
N GLY A 63 -15.12 -6.62 -1.81
CA GLY A 63 -15.63 -5.63 -0.87
C GLY A 63 -15.59 -4.20 -1.40
N LEU A 64 -14.62 -3.86 -2.24
CA LEU A 64 -14.53 -2.54 -2.88
C LEU A 64 -15.63 -2.27 -3.92
N PHE A 65 -16.38 -3.30 -4.33
CA PHE A 65 -17.45 -3.16 -5.31
C PHE A 65 -18.50 -2.13 -4.87
N ASP A 66 -18.87 -2.11 -3.60
CA ASP A 66 -19.84 -1.15 -3.07
C ASP A 66 -19.37 0.29 -3.26
N ILE A 67 -18.09 0.58 -3.04
CA ILE A 67 -17.53 1.91 -3.33
C ILE A 67 -17.61 2.20 -4.83
N CYS A 68 -17.29 1.23 -5.67
CA CYS A 68 -17.31 1.40 -7.12
C CYS A 68 -18.69 1.74 -7.66
N VAL A 69 -19.74 1.18 -7.07
CA VAL A 69 -21.12 1.37 -7.54
C VAL A 69 -21.80 2.57 -6.90
N SER A 70 -21.61 2.77 -5.59
CA SER A 70 -22.41 3.70 -4.80
C SER A 70 -21.79 5.07 -4.60
N SER A 71 -20.46 5.23 -4.76
CA SER A 71 -19.81 6.52 -4.55
C SER A 71 -19.57 7.28 -5.85
N ASP A 72 -19.83 8.57 -5.82
CA ASP A 72 -19.49 9.49 -6.90
C ASP A 72 -17.97 9.71 -7.02
N GLY A 73 -17.56 10.26 -8.15
CA GLY A 73 -16.18 10.57 -8.48
C GLY A 73 -15.45 9.44 -9.21
N PRO A 74 -14.33 9.77 -9.84
CA PRO A 74 -13.49 8.80 -10.51
C PRO A 74 -12.71 7.95 -9.51
N LYS A 75 -12.55 6.68 -9.82
CA LYS A 75 -11.81 5.71 -9.01
C LYS A 75 -10.78 5.00 -9.88
N TYR A 76 -9.63 4.74 -9.30
CA TYR A 76 -8.61 3.88 -9.87
C TYR A 76 -8.47 2.63 -9.01
N LEU A 77 -8.76 1.47 -9.62
CA LEU A 77 -8.59 0.17 -8.99
C LEU A 77 -7.30 -0.46 -9.51
N ARG A 78 -6.37 -0.69 -8.61
CA ARG A 78 -5.05 -1.23 -8.89
C ARG A 78 -5.05 -2.72 -8.68
N PHE A 79 -5.21 -3.49 -9.74
CA PHE A 79 -5.23 -4.94 -9.67
C PHE A 79 -3.92 -5.58 -10.07
N ASP A 80 -3.62 -6.68 -9.40
CA ASP A 80 -2.54 -7.58 -9.78
C ASP A 80 -2.90 -8.34 -11.08
N ALA A 81 -1.91 -8.72 -11.88
CA ALA A 81 -2.11 -9.58 -13.04
C ALA A 81 -2.08 -11.07 -12.67
N GLN A 82 -1.72 -11.39 -11.43
CA GLN A 82 -1.65 -12.76 -10.92
C GLN A 82 -2.75 -13.00 -9.90
N ILE A 83 -3.17 -14.25 -9.78
CA ILE A 83 -4.04 -14.66 -8.69
C ILE A 83 -3.23 -14.62 -7.40
N LEU A 84 -3.68 -13.80 -6.45
CA LEU A 84 -3.04 -13.67 -5.15
C LEU A 84 -3.65 -14.66 -4.14
N PRO A 85 -2.86 -15.17 -3.18
CA PRO A 85 -3.40 -15.93 -2.07
C PRO A 85 -4.42 -15.12 -1.26
N GLU A 86 -5.31 -15.79 -0.58
CA GLU A 86 -6.25 -15.15 0.34
C GLU A 86 -5.52 -14.68 1.61
N ILE A 87 -5.80 -13.46 2.03
CA ILE A 87 -5.36 -12.88 3.31
C ILE A 87 -6.56 -12.72 4.23
N TYR A 88 -7.64 -12.22 3.68
CA TYR A 88 -8.91 -12.11 4.37
C TYR A 88 -9.64 -13.46 4.29
N GLU A 89 -10.36 -13.78 5.35
CA GLU A 89 -11.13 -15.02 5.38
C GLU A 89 -12.42 -14.90 4.53
N VAL A 90 -13.58 -15.22 5.07
CA VAL A 90 -14.84 -15.29 4.29
C VAL A 90 -15.41 -13.90 3.98
N GLU A 91 -15.18 -12.90 4.82
CA GLU A 91 -15.76 -11.57 4.69
C GLU A 91 -14.72 -10.49 4.45
N PRO A 92 -15.01 -9.50 3.60
CA PRO A 92 -14.13 -8.35 3.43
C PRO A 92 -14.04 -7.53 4.72
N PRO A 93 -12.95 -6.78 4.90
CA PRO A 93 -12.83 -5.84 6.01
C PRO A 93 -13.89 -4.75 5.90
N LYS A 94 -14.01 -3.92 6.93
CA LYS A 94 -14.91 -2.76 6.87
C LYS A 94 -14.38 -1.74 5.85
N ILE A 95 -14.83 -1.87 4.62
CA ILE A 95 -14.34 -1.13 3.45
C ILE A 95 -14.43 0.39 3.64
N SER A 96 -15.45 0.89 4.34
CA SER A 96 -15.61 2.32 4.62
C SER A 96 -14.50 2.92 5.49
N ASP A 97 -13.70 2.09 6.17
CA ASP A 97 -12.58 2.57 6.96
C ASP A 97 -11.32 2.85 6.10
N GLY A 98 -11.25 2.29 4.87
CA GLY A 98 -10.15 2.46 3.92
C GLY A 98 -8.87 1.69 4.28
N PHE A 99 -8.84 1.07 5.45
CA PHE A 99 -7.74 0.26 5.95
C PHE A 99 -8.24 -0.83 6.91
N HIS A 100 -7.38 -1.80 7.18
CA HIS A 100 -7.65 -2.86 8.17
C HIS A 100 -6.40 -3.14 9.02
N VAL A 101 -6.62 -3.37 10.32
CA VAL A 101 -5.58 -3.79 11.26
C VAL A 101 -5.65 -5.31 11.39
N HIS A 102 -4.72 -6.02 10.77
CA HIS A 102 -4.66 -7.47 10.84
C HIS A 102 -4.05 -7.98 12.14
N GLN A 103 -3.05 -7.26 12.63
CA GLN A 103 -2.32 -7.63 13.83
C GLN A 103 -1.97 -6.38 14.63
N GLN A 104 -2.23 -6.43 15.92
CA GLN A 104 -1.71 -5.43 16.85
C GLN A 104 -0.27 -5.79 17.20
N GLY A 105 0.59 -4.76 17.28
CA GLY A 105 1.98 -4.90 17.68
C GLY A 105 2.31 -4.08 18.92
N GLU A 106 3.58 -4.12 19.31
CA GLU A 106 4.05 -3.40 20.50
C GLU A 106 4.47 -1.96 20.16
N LYS A 107 5.61 -1.78 19.49
CA LYS A 107 6.23 -0.46 19.22
C LYS A 107 6.31 -0.11 17.75
N VAL A 108 6.35 -1.11 16.88
CA VAL A 108 6.57 -0.94 15.45
C VAL A 108 5.42 -1.57 14.66
N CYS A 109 4.94 -0.86 13.63
CA CYS A 109 3.89 -1.33 12.74
C CYS A 109 4.38 -1.37 11.29
N LEU A 110 4.12 -2.47 10.62
CA LEU A 110 4.27 -2.60 9.16
C LEU A 110 2.96 -2.14 8.51
N ILE A 111 3.05 -1.22 7.57
CA ILE A 111 1.90 -0.71 6.81
C ILE A 111 2.15 -0.98 5.33
N ALA A 112 1.24 -1.69 4.70
CA ALA A 112 1.39 -2.08 3.30
C ALA A 112 0.13 -1.83 2.49
N THR A 113 0.22 -1.98 1.18
CA THR A 113 -0.90 -1.94 0.24
C THR A 113 -0.71 -2.98 -0.87
N GLY A 114 -1.80 -3.56 -1.34
CA GLY A 114 -1.78 -4.55 -2.41
C GLY A 114 -0.89 -5.75 -2.11
N PHE A 115 -0.12 -6.20 -3.10
CA PHE A 115 0.75 -7.38 -2.96
C PHE A 115 1.71 -7.30 -1.77
N MET A 116 2.19 -6.11 -1.40
CA MET A 116 3.17 -6.00 -0.33
C MET A 116 2.63 -6.44 1.04
N LEU A 117 1.32 -6.52 1.21
CA LEU A 117 0.72 -7.09 2.42
C LEU A 117 1.16 -8.57 2.63
N HIS A 118 1.23 -9.36 1.56
CA HIS A 118 1.73 -10.76 1.63
C HIS A 118 3.21 -10.83 2.04
N THR A 119 3.99 -9.84 1.64
CA THR A 119 5.41 -9.77 2.00
C THR A 119 5.60 -9.37 3.47
N VAL A 120 4.84 -8.38 3.94
CA VAL A 120 4.99 -7.91 5.32
C VAL A 120 4.49 -8.91 6.35
N PHE A 121 3.53 -9.77 6.02
CA PHE A 121 3.17 -10.90 6.91
C PHE A 121 4.36 -11.84 7.12
N LYS A 122 5.07 -12.21 6.06
CA LYS A 122 6.30 -13.03 6.18
C LYS A 122 7.37 -12.35 7.01
N VAL A 123 7.52 -11.03 6.85
CA VAL A 123 8.45 -10.24 7.66
C VAL A 123 8.03 -10.23 9.12
N ALA A 124 6.75 -10.02 9.43
CA ALA A 124 6.22 -10.02 10.79
C ALA A 124 6.42 -11.37 11.47
N ASP A 125 6.18 -12.47 10.77
CA ASP A 125 6.41 -13.83 11.27
C ASP A 125 7.89 -14.08 11.61
N GLU A 126 8.83 -13.64 10.77
CA GLU A 126 10.26 -13.79 11.04
C GLU A 126 10.72 -12.92 12.23
N ILE A 127 10.20 -11.69 12.34
CA ILE A 127 10.52 -10.80 13.46
C ILE A 127 9.92 -11.33 14.78
N THR A 128 8.77 -12.01 14.70
CA THR A 128 8.17 -12.67 15.88
C THR A 128 9.09 -13.77 16.44
N LYS A 129 9.82 -14.50 15.57
CA LYS A 129 10.84 -15.47 16.02
C LYS A 129 12.03 -14.80 16.71
N ASP A 130 12.30 -13.54 16.40
CA ASP A 130 13.32 -12.72 17.07
C ASP A 130 12.82 -12.13 18.42
N GLY A 131 11.57 -12.41 18.83
CA GLY A 131 10.96 -11.99 20.09
C GLY A 131 10.26 -10.63 20.06
N HIS A 132 9.92 -10.10 18.87
CA HIS A 132 9.20 -8.83 18.73
C HIS A 132 7.86 -9.05 18.03
N VAL A 133 6.80 -8.43 18.51
CA VAL A 133 5.48 -8.45 17.90
C VAL A 133 5.25 -7.14 17.14
N LEU A 134 5.20 -7.23 15.82
CA LEU A 134 4.93 -6.07 14.96
C LEU A 134 3.43 -5.93 14.69
N GLY A 135 2.94 -4.68 14.58
CA GLY A 135 1.62 -4.43 14.00
C GLY A 135 1.64 -4.68 12.49
N VAL A 136 0.50 -5.07 11.92
CA VAL A 136 0.32 -5.20 10.47
C VAL A 136 -0.97 -4.53 10.06
N ILE A 137 -0.86 -3.55 9.17
CA ILE A 137 -1.99 -2.77 8.63
C ILE A 137 -1.98 -2.83 7.11
N ASP A 138 -3.14 -3.17 6.55
CA ASP A 138 -3.44 -3.02 5.13
C ASP A 138 -4.12 -1.68 4.88
N ILE A 139 -3.60 -0.87 3.95
CA ILE A 139 -4.28 0.32 3.44
C ILE A 139 -4.70 0.05 2.01
N PHE A 140 -5.96 -0.24 1.81
CA PHE A 140 -6.53 -0.55 0.51
C PHE A 140 -7.24 0.63 -0.17
N ASN A 141 -7.45 1.76 0.53
CA ASN A 141 -7.85 3.03 -0.06
C ASN A 141 -6.84 4.12 0.32
N LEU A 142 -5.99 4.51 -0.62
CA LEU A 142 -4.87 5.42 -0.37
C LEU A 142 -5.26 6.90 -0.38
N THR A 143 -6.53 7.22 -0.60
CA THR A 143 -7.01 8.61 -0.70
C THR A 143 -8.20 8.92 0.20
N ASN A 144 -9.01 7.92 0.52
CA ASN A 144 -10.20 8.10 1.36
C ASN A 144 -10.27 7.01 2.43
N PHE A 145 -9.83 7.35 3.63
CA PHE A 145 -9.81 6.46 4.79
C PHE A 145 -10.24 7.19 6.06
N SER A 146 -10.61 6.42 7.08
CA SER A 146 -11.03 6.96 8.37
C SER A 146 -9.85 7.59 9.12
N THR A 147 -9.63 8.89 8.93
CA THR A 147 -8.53 9.68 9.54
C THR A 147 -8.49 9.49 11.06
N LYS A 148 -9.65 9.61 11.73
CA LYS A 148 -9.73 9.47 13.19
C LYS A 148 -9.32 8.08 13.67
N LYS A 149 -9.77 7.02 12.97
CA LYS A 149 -9.42 5.65 13.35
C LYS A 149 -7.95 5.36 13.11
N LEU A 150 -7.43 5.76 11.93
CA LEU A 150 -6.02 5.56 11.63
C LEU A 150 -5.13 6.32 12.62
N LYS A 151 -5.48 7.55 12.97
CA LYS A 151 -4.77 8.32 14.00
C LYS A 151 -4.71 7.55 15.32
N ASN A 152 -5.85 7.15 15.86
CA ASN A 152 -5.93 6.42 17.14
C ASN A 152 -5.13 5.11 17.08
N THR A 153 -5.10 4.43 15.92
CA THR A 153 -4.31 3.21 15.74
C THR A 153 -2.82 3.53 15.78
N LEU A 154 -2.37 4.56 15.06
CA LEU A 154 -0.94 4.88 14.95
C LEU A 154 -0.35 5.53 16.21
N GLU A 155 -1.16 6.19 17.02
CA GLU A 155 -0.73 6.76 18.33
C GLU A 155 -0.16 5.71 19.29
N SER A 156 -0.50 4.43 19.12
CA SER A 156 0.03 3.34 19.95
C SER A 156 1.44 2.88 19.54
N TYR A 157 1.96 3.34 18.39
CA TYR A 157 3.26 2.93 17.88
C TYR A 157 4.31 4.04 17.99
N SER A 158 5.55 3.66 18.23
CA SER A 158 6.70 4.57 18.20
C SER A 158 7.32 4.69 16.82
N ALA A 159 7.05 3.71 15.96
CA ALA A 159 7.57 3.68 14.60
C ALA A 159 6.65 2.91 13.65
N ILE A 160 6.70 3.30 12.38
CA ILE A 160 6.06 2.60 11.28
C ILE A 160 7.05 2.29 10.17
N VAL A 161 6.79 1.21 9.45
CA VAL A 161 7.51 0.84 8.24
C VAL A 161 6.48 0.81 7.11
N SER A 162 6.56 1.73 6.16
CA SER A 162 5.72 1.70 4.96
C SER A 162 6.31 0.75 3.94
N CYS A 163 5.50 -0.12 3.35
CA CYS A 163 5.92 -1.08 2.35
C CYS A 163 5.03 -1.01 1.11
N GLU A 164 5.58 -0.59 -0.02
CA GLU A 164 4.84 -0.51 -1.28
C GLU A 164 5.64 -1.05 -2.46
N GLU A 165 4.95 -1.58 -3.43
CA GLU A 165 5.49 -1.96 -4.74
C GLU A 165 5.33 -0.78 -5.70
N GLY A 166 6.03 0.29 -5.38
CA GLY A 166 6.02 1.59 -6.04
C GLY A 166 7.31 2.35 -5.72
N PHE A 167 7.54 3.48 -6.36
CA PHE A 167 8.72 4.31 -6.12
C PHE A 167 8.66 4.99 -4.75
N SER A 168 9.68 4.73 -3.92
CA SER A 168 9.87 5.39 -2.64
C SER A 168 10.15 6.89 -2.82
N GLY A 169 9.54 7.74 -1.98
CA GLY A 169 9.74 9.19 -2.00
C GLY A 169 9.15 9.90 -3.21
N ARG A 170 8.19 9.30 -3.90
CA ARG A 170 7.58 9.87 -5.12
C ARG A 170 6.08 10.12 -5.03
N GLY A 171 5.47 10.07 -3.87
CA GLY A 171 4.05 10.38 -3.69
C GLY A 171 3.16 9.16 -3.51
N GLY A 172 3.73 7.99 -3.27
CA GLY A 172 3.03 6.73 -2.99
C GLY A 172 2.48 6.63 -1.57
N LEU A 173 2.47 5.41 -1.04
CA LEU A 173 2.02 5.11 0.33
C LEU A 173 2.87 5.84 1.37
N ASP A 174 4.18 5.87 1.20
CA ASP A 174 5.10 6.53 2.12
C ASP A 174 4.79 8.03 2.26
N ALA A 175 4.61 8.72 1.15
CA ALA A 175 4.28 10.14 1.14
C ALA A 175 2.92 10.41 1.79
N MET A 176 1.91 9.54 1.55
CA MET A 176 0.62 9.63 2.22
C MET A 176 0.78 9.54 3.75
N LEU A 177 1.58 8.58 4.22
CA LEU A 177 1.82 8.39 5.66
C LEU A 177 2.61 9.53 6.28
N PHE A 178 3.63 10.06 5.60
CA PHE A 178 4.35 11.26 6.06
C PHE A 178 3.43 12.46 6.20
N GLU A 179 2.59 12.72 5.20
CA GLU A 179 1.59 13.80 5.24
C GLU A 179 0.59 13.58 6.38
N PHE A 180 0.10 12.35 6.53
CA PHE A 180 -0.84 12.00 7.59
C PHE A 180 -0.23 12.21 8.99
N ILE A 181 0.99 11.75 9.23
CA ILE A 181 1.72 11.91 10.49
C ILE A 181 1.91 13.38 10.82
N ALA A 182 2.37 14.18 9.86
CA ALA A 182 2.60 15.61 10.03
C ALA A 182 1.30 16.36 10.36
N ASN A 183 0.24 16.11 9.59
CA ASN A 183 -1.05 16.78 9.76
C ASN A 183 -1.76 16.41 11.09
N ASN A 184 -1.44 15.27 11.67
CA ASN A 184 -2.02 14.80 12.94
C ASN A 184 -1.09 14.97 14.14
N ASN A 185 0.11 15.54 13.96
CA ASN A 185 1.14 15.75 14.98
C ASN A 185 1.49 14.43 15.71
N LEU A 186 1.67 13.35 14.97
CA LEU A 186 2.06 12.06 15.55
C LEU A 186 3.58 12.02 15.72
N ASP A 187 4.04 11.61 16.90
CA ASP A 187 5.46 11.39 17.20
C ASP A 187 5.85 9.95 16.87
N VAL A 188 5.95 9.68 15.56
CA VAL A 188 6.20 8.33 15.03
C VAL A 188 7.35 8.39 14.03
N LYS A 189 8.39 7.58 14.24
CA LYS A 189 9.47 7.43 13.27
C LYS A 189 8.99 6.62 12.06
N VAL A 190 9.46 6.98 10.86
CA VAL A 190 9.07 6.31 9.61
C VAL A 190 10.29 5.72 8.92
N LEU A 191 10.19 4.44 8.54
CA LEU A 191 11.08 3.79 7.60
C LEU A 191 10.29 3.49 6.31
N SER A 192 10.67 4.09 5.19
CA SER A 192 10.05 3.81 3.89
C SER A 192 10.76 2.67 3.17
N ILE A 193 9.98 1.72 2.68
CA ILE A 193 10.42 0.61 1.85
C ILE A 193 9.59 0.63 0.56
N GLY A 194 10.25 0.93 -0.51
CA GLY A 194 9.76 0.98 -1.86
C GLY A 194 10.91 0.78 -2.83
N VAL A 195 10.61 0.83 -4.11
CA VAL A 195 11.61 0.74 -5.18
C VAL A 195 12.34 2.07 -5.31
N ASP A 196 13.66 2.05 -5.40
CA ASP A 196 14.43 3.25 -5.72
C ASP A 196 14.03 3.79 -7.10
N PRO A 197 13.89 5.12 -7.27
CA PRO A 197 13.49 5.69 -8.54
C PRO A 197 14.43 5.32 -9.68
N GLY A 198 13.92 4.53 -10.61
CA GLY A 198 14.65 3.99 -11.77
C GLY A 198 13.95 2.77 -12.36
N TYR A 199 14.29 2.41 -13.57
CA TYR A 199 13.71 1.25 -14.23
C TYR A 199 14.68 0.07 -14.22
N SER A 200 14.19 -1.09 -13.78
CA SER A 200 14.97 -2.33 -13.79
C SER A 200 14.71 -3.08 -15.10
N PHE A 201 15.77 -3.41 -15.81
CA PHE A 201 15.72 -4.21 -17.04
C PHE A 201 15.95 -5.70 -16.78
N GLU A 202 16.04 -6.09 -15.52
CA GLU A 202 16.23 -7.48 -15.15
C GLU A 202 14.94 -8.27 -15.27
N LEU A 203 15.09 -9.55 -15.57
CA LEU A 203 14.02 -10.54 -15.64
C LEU A 203 14.20 -11.56 -14.50
N GLY A 204 13.12 -12.18 -14.12
CA GLY A 204 13.09 -13.19 -13.05
C GLY A 204 11.68 -13.41 -12.54
N SER A 205 11.53 -14.22 -11.53
CA SER A 205 10.28 -14.29 -10.77
C SER A 205 10.05 -13.00 -9.99
N ARG A 206 8.81 -12.70 -9.61
CA ARG A 206 8.48 -11.52 -8.81
C ARG A 206 9.31 -11.47 -7.51
N MET A 207 9.49 -12.60 -6.85
CA MET A 207 10.24 -12.67 -5.60
C MET A 207 11.72 -12.35 -5.79
N GLU A 208 12.34 -12.85 -6.87
CA GLU A 208 13.74 -12.52 -7.22
C GLU A 208 13.89 -11.04 -7.54
N LEU A 209 12.96 -10.48 -8.33
CA LEU A 209 12.97 -9.04 -8.65
C LEU A 209 12.78 -8.19 -7.40
N HIS A 210 11.88 -8.56 -6.50
CA HIS A 210 11.68 -7.87 -5.22
C HIS A 210 12.95 -7.84 -4.37
N GLU A 211 13.66 -8.98 -4.25
CA GLU A 211 14.93 -9.00 -3.50
C GLU A 211 15.98 -8.10 -4.16
N LYS A 212 16.09 -8.11 -5.47
CA LYS A 212 17.05 -7.26 -6.22
C LYS A 212 16.80 -5.77 -6.03
N VAL A 213 15.55 -5.35 -6.00
CA VAL A 213 15.19 -3.93 -5.83
C VAL A 213 14.96 -3.53 -4.36
N GLY A 214 15.21 -4.43 -3.42
CA GLY A 214 15.24 -4.12 -1.99
C GLY A 214 13.88 -4.08 -1.28
N ILE A 215 12.84 -4.67 -1.88
CA ILE A 215 11.48 -4.79 -1.30
C ILE A 215 11.06 -6.26 -1.05
N GLY A 216 11.97 -7.22 -1.25
CA GLY A 216 11.76 -8.61 -0.91
C GLY A 216 11.82 -8.88 0.59
N THR A 217 11.36 -10.04 1.02
CA THR A 217 11.27 -10.39 2.45
C THR A 217 12.62 -10.26 3.16
N GLN A 218 13.69 -10.81 2.59
CA GLN A 218 15.02 -10.75 3.21
C GLN A 218 15.58 -9.34 3.21
N SER A 219 15.39 -8.59 2.12
CA SER A 219 15.80 -7.19 2.01
C SER A 219 15.10 -6.32 3.06
N ILE A 220 13.79 -6.54 3.28
CA ILE A 220 13.02 -5.83 4.31
C ILE A 220 13.52 -6.21 5.72
N LEU A 221 13.73 -7.49 6.00
CA LEU A 221 14.28 -7.95 7.29
C LEU A 221 15.62 -7.29 7.61
N ASN A 222 16.50 -7.16 6.63
CA ASN A 222 17.80 -6.52 6.79
C ASN A 222 17.71 -5.02 7.14
N LYS A 223 16.62 -4.36 6.77
CA LYS A 223 16.32 -2.95 7.11
C LYS A 223 15.56 -2.82 8.43
N VAL A 224 14.57 -3.68 8.66
CA VAL A 224 13.66 -3.61 9.81
C VAL A 224 14.34 -4.04 11.12
N ARG A 225 15.16 -5.11 11.11
CA ARG A 225 15.89 -5.56 12.31
C ARG A 225 16.76 -4.47 12.97
N PRO A 226 17.63 -3.76 12.24
CA PRO A 226 18.38 -2.65 12.83
C PRO A 226 17.47 -1.47 13.21
N PHE A 227 16.40 -1.20 12.46
CA PHE A 227 15.46 -0.13 12.79
C PHE A 227 14.74 -0.37 14.12
N ILE A 228 14.26 -1.58 14.39
CA ILE A 228 13.64 -1.96 15.68
C ILE A 228 14.60 -1.67 16.85
N LYS A 229 15.89 -1.98 16.71
CA LYS A 229 16.89 -1.71 17.75
C LYS A 229 16.99 -0.22 18.09
N THR A 230 16.79 0.67 17.12
CA THR A 230 16.80 2.13 17.36
C THR A 230 15.56 2.65 18.10
N ILE A 231 14.50 1.84 18.14
CA ILE A 231 13.23 2.17 18.83
C ILE A 231 13.21 1.60 20.23
N SER A 232 13.97 0.54 20.49
CA SER A 232 13.99 -0.15 21.80
C SER A 232 14.93 0.51 22.81
N ASN A 233 15.83 1.37 22.33
CA ASN A 233 16.72 2.21 23.14
C ASN A 233 16.08 3.58 23.41
#